data_eae4c1a82452cce6fd8b07b6bbdb0050
#
_entry.id   eae4c1a82452cce6fd8b07b6bbdb0050
#
_cell.length_a   1.000
_cell.length_b   1.000
_cell.length_c   1.000
_cell.angle_alpha   90.00
_cell.angle_beta   90.00
_cell.angle_gamma   90.00
#
_symmetry.space_group_name_H-M   'P 1'
#
loop_
_entity.id
_entity.type
_entity.pdbx_description
1 polymer ?
#
loop_
_entity_poly.entity_id
_entity_poly.type
_entity_poly.pdbx_seq_one_letter_code
_entity_poly.pdbx_strand_id
1 'polypeptide(L)'
;MTLKKKLAAVLAAAGLALGLSLAGTGTARADVGPPPGQFKGIANLHLNGRGTLLCFEDPGGSTAKGVAVQLGYCHPYNSDGTLQRWLFIQAADSNGNPITEEGNKVYYLYNLAAQRCLGITATRVGQPPQLIDCSLSNTQDALWELRPTGDPSFPDFQISPYIFNDWCLAANVADDIVPNGLGLDGCNANDARTLWALW
;
A
#
# COMPACT_ATOMS: atom_id res chain seq x y z
N MET A 1 30.95 -16.96 81.85
CA MET A 1 30.09 -16.14 80.89
C MET A 1 30.85 -16.03 79.59
N THR A 2 30.62 -16.90 78.63
CA THR A 2 31.31 -16.94 77.36
C THR A 2 30.33 -17.04 76.22
N LEU A 3 30.23 -15.98 75.49
CA LEU A 3 29.35 -15.82 74.32
C LEU A 3 29.94 -16.48 73.09
N LYS A 4 29.39 -17.59 72.62
CA LYS A 4 29.82 -18.24 71.38
C LYS A 4 29.05 -17.62 70.21
N LYS A 5 29.77 -16.91 69.35
CA LYS A 5 29.29 -16.43 68.07
C LYS A 5 29.23 -17.57 67.09
N LYS A 6 28.06 -17.86 66.56
CA LYS A 6 27.91 -18.78 65.41
C LYS A 6 27.85 -17.94 64.14
N LEU A 7 28.87 -18.06 63.29
CA LEU A 7 28.79 -17.57 61.91
C LEU A 7 27.93 -18.53 61.09
N ALA A 8 26.89 -18.02 60.52
CA ALA A 8 26.12 -18.72 59.48
C ALA A 8 26.61 -18.24 58.11
N ALA A 9 27.19 -19.14 57.36
CA ALA A 9 27.57 -18.92 55.96
C ALA A 9 26.33 -19.02 55.09
N VAL A 10 26.01 -17.93 54.42
CA VAL A 10 24.95 -17.87 53.41
C VAL A 10 25.58 -18.17 52.06
N LEU A 11 25.35 -19.37 51.53
CA LEU A 11 25.64 -19.73 50.15
C LEU A 11 24.59 -19.09 49.24
N ALA A 12 24.98 -18.05 48.52
CA ALA A 12 24.20 -17.47 47.43
C ALA A 12 24.37 -18.32 46.18
N ALA A 13 23.39 -19.17 45.90
CA ALA A 13 23.28 -19.86 44.61
C ALA A 13 22.87 -18.87 43.54
N ALA A 14 23.81 -18.44 42.73
CA ALA A 14 23.54 -17.62 41.52
C ALA A 14 22.95 -18.58 40.45
N GLY A 15 21.62 -18.63 40.37
CA GLY A 15 20.93 -19.28 39.28
C GLY A 15 21.08 -18.46 38.00
N LEU A 16 21.94 -18.90 37.08
CA LEU A 16 21.94 -18.40 35.70
C LEU A 16 20.65 -18.90 35.01
N ALA A 17 19.63 -18.07 34.99
CA ALA A 17 18.50 -18.24 34.08
C ALA A 17 18.96 -17.86 32.67
N LEU A 18 19.38 -18.85 31.90
CA LEU A 18 19.51 -18.75 30.45
C LEU A 18 18.09 -18.53 29.85
N GLY A 19 17.70 -17.27 29.75
CA GLY A 19 16.53 -16.87 28.98
C GLY A 19 16.82 -17.14 27.51
N LEU A 20 16.39 -18.30 27.00
CA LEU A 20 16.23 -18.51 25.58
C LEU A 20 15.12 -17.54 25.12
N SER A 21 15.53 -16.36 24.65
CA SER A 21 14.70 -15.52 23.82
C SER A 21 14.44 -16.31 22.54
N LEU A 22 13.30 -16.95 22.44
CA LEU A 22 12.73 -17.37 21.17
C LEU A 22 12.49 -16.06 20.39
N ALA A 23 13.52 -15.62 19.64
CA ALA A 23 13.35 -14.64 18.61
C ALA A 23 12.37 -15.27 17.61
N GLY A 24 11.10 -14.92 17.75
CA GLY A 24 10.10 -15.23 16.73
C GLY A 24 10.67 -14.77 15.41
N THR A 25 10.93 -15.70 14.51
CA THR A 25 11.24 -15.42 13.11
C THR A 25 9.94 -14.93 12.47
N GLY A 26 9.48 -13.75 12.89
CA GLY A 26 8.52 -13.01 12.11
C GLY A 26 9.20 -12.76 10.78
N THR A 27 8.73 -13.38 9.73
CA THR A 27 9.11 -13.04 8.37
C THR A 27 8.85 -11.55 8.22
N ALA A 28 9.92 -10.74 8.21
CA ALA A 28 9.81 -9.32 7.91
C ALA A 28 9.20 -9.24 6.51
N ARG A 29 7.92 -8.87 6.43
CA ARG A 29 7.30 -8.56 5.15
C ARG A 29 8.10 -7.40 4.55
N ALA A 30 8.49 -7.55 3.29
CA ALA A 30 9.15 -6.48 2.57
C ALA A 30 8.23 -5.25 2.58
N ASP A 31 8.81 -4.10 2.93
CA ASP A 31 8.11 -2.84 2.86
C ASP A 31 7.92 -2.49 1.37
N VAL A 32 6.74 -2.71 0.83
CA VAL A 32 6.43 -2.48 -0.59
C VAL A 32 6.06 -1.05 -0.92
N GLY A 33 5.98 -0.17 0.07
CA GLY A 33 5.72 1.25 -0.15
C GLY A 33 6.97 2.00 -0.62
N PRO A 34 6.83 3.01 -1.49
CA PRO A 34 7.94 3.90 -1.81
C PRO A 34 8.40 4.65 -0.55
N PRO A 35 9.66 5.09 -0.49
CA PRO A 35 10.11 5.98 0.57
C PRO A 35 9.18 7.20 0.67
N PRO A 36 8.85 7.66 1.89
CA PRO A 36 7.98 8.82 2.08
C PRO A 36 8.46 10.03 1.27
N GLY A 37 7.53 10.73 0.64
CA GLY A 37 7.81 11.97 -0.10
C GLY A 37 8.31 11.78 -1.53
N GLN A 38 8.38 10.56 -2.06
CA GLN A 38 8.70 10.33 -3.47
C GLN A 38 7.46 10.10 -4.30
N PHE A 39 7.36 10.83 -5.42
CA PHE A 39 6.35 10.55 -6.44
C PHE A 39 6.78 9.36 -7.30
N LYS A 40 5.88 8.43 -7.52
CA LYS A 40 6.06 7.23 -8.34
C LYS A 40 4.91 7.08 -9.32
N GLY A 41 5.16 6.44 -10.44
CA GLY A 41 4.12 5.85 -11.27
C GLY A 41 3.64 4.54 -10.63
N ILE A 42 2.40 4.16 -10.90
CA ILE A 42 1.83 2.88 -10.50
C ILE A 42 1.47 2.15 -11.80
N ALA A 43 2.22 1.11 -12.12
CA ALA A 43 2.06 0.34 -13.34
C ALA A 43 1.33 -0.99 -13.05
N ASN A 44 0.39 -1.36 -13.93
CA ASN A 44 -0.23 -2.67 -13.89
C ASN A 44 0.71 -3.72 -14.51
N LEU A 45 0.82 -4.89 -13.88
CA LEU A 45 1.67 -5.96 -14.36
C LEU A 45 1.03 -6.80 -15.48
N HIS A 46 -0.27 -6.66 -15.68
CA HIS A 46 -0.92 -7.22 -16.85
C HIS A 46 -0.55 -6.36 -18.08
N LEU A 47 0.23 -6.92 -18.97
CA LEU A 47 0.52 -6.26 -20.23
C LEU A 47 -0.76 -6.23 -21.08
N ASN A 48 -1.04 -5.09 -21.70
CA ASN A 48 -2.09 -5.05 -22.72
C ASN A 48 -1.74 -5.99 -23.89
N GLY A 49 -2.66 -6.27 -24.78
CA GLY A 49 -2.42 -7.16 -25.92
C GLY A 49 -1.28 -6.73 -26.85
N ARG A 50 -0.71 -5.55 -26.64
CA ARG A 50 0.50 -5.05 -27.35
C ARG A 50 1.77 -5.22 -26.53
N GLY A 51 1.72 -5.83 -25.36
CA GLY A 51 2.86 -6.01 -24.48
C GLY A 51 3.35 -4.74 -23.78
N THR A 52 2.49 -3.72 -23.64
CA THR A 52 2.83 -2.43 -23.05
C THR A 52 2.23 -2.31 -21.64
N LEU A 53 3.02 -1.79 -20.70
CA LEU A 53 2.54 -1.46 -19.36
C LEU A 53 1.58 -0.27 -19.37
N LEU A 54 0.58 -0.35 -18.53
CA LEU A 54 -0.39 0.71 -18.29
C LEU A 54 -0.22 1.27 -16.87
N CYS A 55 -0.26 2.58 -16.74
CA CYS A 55 -0.10 3.31 -15.49
C CYS A 55 -1.38 4.01 -15.05
N PHE A 56 -1.56 4.17 -13.75
CA PHE A 56 -2.61 5.03 -13.19
C PHE A 56 -2.45 6.45 -13.70
N GLU A 57 -3.51 7.01 -14.24
CA GLU A 57 -3.50 8.33 -14.84
C GLU A 57 -4.73 9.15 -14.43
N ASP A 58 -4.47 10.42 -14.07
CA ASP A 58 -5.51 11.44 -14.02
C ASP A 58 -5.81 11.90 -15.44
N PRO A 59 -7.01 11.67 -15.97
CA PRO A 59 -7.34 12.05 -17.35
C PRO A 59 -7.32 13.56 -17.55
N GLY A 60 -6.31 14.04 -18.29
CA GLY A 60 -6.20 15.44 -18.68
C GLY A 60 -5.77 16.42 -17.58
N GLY A 61 -5.27 15.96 -16.44
CA GLY A 61 -4.81 16.85 -15.35
C GLY A 61 -5.95 17.58 -14.64
N SER A 62 -7.09 16.94 -14.50
CA SER A 62 -8.28 17.56 -13.92
C SER A 62 -8.15 17.69 -12.40
N THR A 63 -8.34 18.91 -11.89
CA THR A 63 -8.43 19.17 -10.44
C THR A 63 -9.85 18.98 -9.89
N ALA A 64 -10.80 18.57 -10.72
CA ALA A 64 -12.18 18.37 -10.29
C ALA A 64 -12.35 17.11 -9.45
N LYS A 65 -13.19 17.19 -8.40
CA LYS A 65 -13.61 16.04 -7.61
C LYS A 65 -14.55 15.14 -8.40
N GLY A 66 -14.44 13.84 -8.21
CA GLY A 66 -15.30 12.83 -8.85
C GLY A 66 -14.84 12.40 -10.24
N VAL A 67 -13.71 12.91 -10.73
CA VAL A 67 -13.12 12.44 -11.98
C VAL A 67 -12.61 11.01 -11.78
N ALA A 68 -13.01 10.10 -12.65
CA ALA A 68 -12.55 8.73 -12.63
C ALA A 68 -11.07 8.66 -13.04
N VAL A 69 -10.28 7.94 -12.25
CA VAL A 69 -8.90 7.61 -12.62
C VAL A 69 -8.93 6.46 -13.62
N GLN A 70 -8.05 6.53 -14.60
CA GLN A 70 -7.97 5.58 -15.70
C GLN A 70 -6.57 4.98 -15.83
N LEU A 71 -6.40 4.06 -16.77
CA LEU A 71 -5.11 3.55 -17.20
C LEU A 71 -4.70 4.21 -18.51
N GLY A 72 -3.53 4.79 -18.54
CA GLY A 72 -2.86 5.29 -19.74
C GLY A 72 -1.55 4.55 -20.01
N TYR A 73 -0.95 4.75 -21.18
CA TYR A 73 0.41 4.26 -21.41
C TYR A 73 1.37 4.88 -20.41
N CYS A 74 2.28 4.07 -19.84
CA CYS A 74 3.29 4.60 -18.92
C CYS A 74 4.22 5.56 -19.66
N HIS A 75 4.29 6.80 -19.22
CA HIS A 75 5.15 7.83 -19.78
C HIS A 75 6.43 7.98 -18.95
N PRO A 76 7.61 8.04 -19.57
CA PRO A 76 8.85 8.31 -18.85
C PRO A 76 8.83 9.70 -18.20
N TYR A 77 9.60 9.86 -17.15
CA TYR A 77 9.60 10.98 -16.20
C TYR A 77 9.67 12.41 -16.79
N ASN A 78 9.99 12.57 -18.08
CA ASN A 78 10.33 13.87 -18.70
C ASN A 78 9.28 14.44 -19.67
N SER A 79 8.24 13.70 -19.95
CA SER A 79 7.09 14.19 -20.72
C SER A 79 5.90 14.32 -19.78
N ASP A 80 4.78 14.85 -20.15
CA ASP A 80 3.54 15.13 -19.40
C ASP A 80 3.18 14.19 -18.19
N GLY A 81 4.19 13.48 -17.68
CA GLY A 81 4.12 12.44 -16.66
C GLY A 81 3.66 12.89 -15.26
N THR A 82 3.30 14.17 -15.08
CA THR A 82 2.68 14.63 -13.83
C THR A 82 1.32 13.99 -13.59
N LEU A 83 0.60 13.63 -14.67
CA LEU A 83 -0.70 12.96 -14.62
C LEU A 83 -0.62 11.57 -13.99
N GLN A 84 0.54 10.92 -14.13
CA GLN A 84 0.81 9.56 -13.64
C GLN A 84 1.68 9.54 -12.37
N ARG A 85 1.89 10.69 -11.73
CA ARG A 85 2.70 10.80 -10.50
C ARG A 85 1.86 10.77 -9.25
N TRP A 86 2.12 9.76 -8.44
CA TRP A 86 1.42 9.52 -7.19
C TRP A 86 2.40 9.56 -6.02
N LEU A 87 2.05 10.33 -4.99
CA LEU A 87 2.74 10.36 -3.71
C LEU A 87 2.02 9.43 -2.75
N PHE A 88 2.74 8.52 -2.15
CA PHE A 88 2.24 7.63 -1.11
C PHE A 88 2.45 8.30 0.25
N ILE A 89 1.36 8.72 0.87
CA ILE A 89 1.37 9.36 2.18
C ILE A 89 0.85 8.33 3.18
N GLN A 90 1.74 7.83 4.05
CA GLN A 90 1.32 6.86 5.05
C GLN A 90 0.26 7.45 5.96
N ALA A 91 -0.86 6.77 6.11
CA ALA A 91 -1.93 7.18 6.98
C ALA A 91 -1.53 6.99 8.45
N ALA A 92 -2.00 7.91 9.30
CA ALA A 92 -1.76 7.86 10.73
C ALA A 92 -3.08 8.08 11.49
N ASP A 93 -3.17 7.50 12.68
CA ASP A 93 -4.27 7.73 13.62
C ASP A 93 -4.21 9.14 14.25
N SER A 94 -5.16 9.45 15.10
CA SER A 94 -5.20 10.75 15.81
C SER A 94 -4.01 10.99 16.75
N ASN A 95 -3.24 9.96 17.08
CA ASN A 95 -2.04 10.03 17.92
C ASN A 95 -0.76 10.11 17.09
N GLY A 96 -0.88 10.08 15.75
CA GLY A 96 0.26 10.08 14.83
C GLY A 96 0.89 8.71 14.60
N ASN A 97 0.28 7.61 15.09
CA ASN A 97 0.79 6.27 14.82
C ASN A 97 0.38 5.82 13.42
N PRO A 98 1.28 5.17 12.68
CA PRO A 98 0.96 4.61 11.37
C PRO A 98 -0.23 3.64 11.43
N ILE A 99 -1.18 3.82 10.53
CA ILE A 99 -2.28 2.84 10.36
C ILE A 99 -1.75 1.65 9.56
N THR A 100 -2.06 0.45 10.07
CA THR A 100 -1.77 -0.81 9.39
C THR A 100 -3.01 -1.70 9.42
N GLU A 101 -3.18 -2.52 8.38
CA GLU A 101 -4.21 -3.55 8.28
C GLU A 101 -3.54 -4.89 7.99
N GLU A 102 -3.82 -5.90 8.80
CA GLU A 102 -3.19 -7.23 8.70
C GLU A 102 -1.65 -7.19 8.60
N GLY A 103 -1.02 -6.16 9.18
CA GLY A 103 0.42 -5.93 9.12
C GLY A 103 0.91 -5.21 7.86
N ASN A 104 0.02 -4.86 6.93
CA ASN A 104 0.34 -4.05 5.76
C ASN A 104 0.12 -2.57 6.07
N LYS A 105 0.91 -1.70 5.43
CA LYS A 105 0.78 -0.26 5.60
C LYS A 105 -0.39 0.29 4.79
N VAL A 106 -1.05 1.29 5.35
CA VAL A 106 -2.18 2.02 4.74
C VAL A 106 -1.72 3.40 4.31
N TYR A 107 -2.15 3.83 3.11
CA TYR A 107 -1.70 5.06 2.48
C TYR A 107 -2.85 5.88 1.91
N TYR A 108 -2.63 7.18 1.81
CA TYR A 108 -3.28 8.03 0.81
C TYR A 108 -2.44 8.03 -0.46
N LEU A 109 -3.07 7.87 -1.61
CA LEU A 109 -2.44 7.99 -2.92
C LEU A 109 -2.79 9.36 -3.51
N TYR A 110 -1.85 10.30 -3.40
CA TYR A 110 -2.04 11.69 -3.84
C TYR A 110 -1.49 11.89 -5.25
N ASN A 111 -2.32 12.37 -6.17
CA ASN A 111 -1.91 12.69 -7.53
C ASN A 111 -1.34 14.11 -7.61
N LEU A 112 -0.18 14.25 -8.27
CA LEU A 112 0.51 15.54 -8.36
C LEU A 112 -0.23 16.56 -9.23
N ALA A 113 -0.77 16.13 -10.37
CA ALA A 113 -1.44 17.03 -11.30
C ALA A 113 -2.81 17.45 -10.78
N ALA A 114 -3.61 16.49 -10.34
CA ALA A 114 -4.94 16.75 -9.81
C ALA A 114 -4.95 17.48 -8.47
N GLN A 115 -3.86 17.38 -7.68
CA GLN A 115 -3.82 17.81 -6.28
C GLN A 115 -4.94 17.18 -5.44
N ARG A 116 -5.22 15.91 -5.72
CA ARG A 116 -6.30 15.10 -5.14
C ARG A 116 -5.80 13.73 -4.75
N CYS A 117 -6.56 13.06 -3.90
CA CYS A 117 -6.32 11.67 -3.56
C CYS A 117 -7.17 10.72 -4.40
N LEU A 118 -6.63 9.52 -4.62
CA LEU A 118 -7.40 8.39 -5.11
C LEU A 118 -8.40 7.98 -4.04
N GLY A 119 -9.65 7.77 -4.42
CA GLY A 119 -10.68 7.31 -3.52
C GLY A 119 -11.70 6.42 -4.19
N ILE A 120 -12.50 5.77 -3.36
CA ILE A 120 -13.60 4.91 -3.79
C ILE A 120 -14.86 5.27 -3.02
N THR A 121 -15.97 5.47 -3.74
CA THR A 121 -17.23 5.93 -3.14
C THR A 121 -18.30 4.85 -3.09
N ALA A 122 -18.04 3.69 -3.68
CA ALA A 122 -18.94 2.54 -3.65
C ALA A 122 -18.14 1.26 -3.92
N THR A 123 -18.69 0.11 -3.50
CA THR A 123 -18.11 -1.21 -3.69
C THR A 123 -18.95 -2.06 -4.61
N ARG A 124 -18.55 -2.13 -5.84
CA ARG A 124 -19.08 -3.07 -6.83
C ARG A 124 -18.02 -3.40 -7.86
N VAL A 125 -18.12 -4.56 -8.46
CA VAL A 125 -17.24 -4.96 -9.57
C VAL A 125 -17.24 -3.88 -10.66
N GLY A 126 -16.05 -3.53 -11.12
CA GLY A 126 -15.85 -2.50 -12.13
C GLY A 126 -16.05 -1.06 -11.66
N GLN A 127 -16.30 -0.82 -10.36
CA GLN A 127 -16.40 0.55 -9.83
C GLN A 127 -15.06 1.28 -10.02
N PRO A 128 -15.02 2.36 -10.81
CA PRO A 128 -13.79 3.11 -11.00
C PRO A 128 -13.44 3.92 -9.73
N PRO A 129 -12.17 3.94 -9.34
CA PRO A 129 -11.71 4.90 -8.35
C PRO A 129 -11.76 6.31 -8.92
N GLN A 130 -11.90 7.29 -8.04
CA GLN A 130 -12.09 8.68 -8.40
C GLN A 130 -11.11 9.59 -7.67
N LEU A 131 -10.89 10.77 -8.22
CA LEU A 131 -10.18 11.85 -7.55
C LEU A 131 -11.09 12.46 -6.48
N ILE A 132 -10.68 12.43 -5.23
CA ILE A 132 -11.42 12.96 -4.08
C ILE A 132 -10.55 13.91 -3.26
N ASP A 133 -11.16 14.62 -2.31
CA ASP A 133 -10.40 15.46 -1.38
C ASP A 133 -9.53 14.59 -0.46
N CYS A 134 -8.26 14.98 -0.27
CA CYS A 134 -7.36 14.34 0.68
C CYS A 134 -7.70 14.79 2.10
N SER A 135 -8.86 14.43 2.61
CA SER A 135 -9.23 14.76 3.97
C SER A 135 -8.62 13.75 4.93
N LEU A 136 -7.58 14.16 5.65
CA LEU A 136 -6.93 13.34 6.67
C LEU A 136 -7.81 13.05 7.88
N SER A 137 -8.95 13.74 7.99
CA SER A 137 -9.73 13.70 9.23
C SER A 137 -10.91 12.74 9.25
N ASN A 138 -11.41 12.20 8.12
CA ASN A 138 -12.64 11.41 8.19
C ASN A 138 -13.00 10.50 6.99
N THR A 139 -12.21 10.36 5.94
CA THR A 139 -12.70 9.56 4.83
C THR A 139 -11.82 8.34 4.63
N GLN A 140 -12.24 7.23 5.23
CA GLN A 140 -11.71 5.91 4.94
C GLN A 140 -11.78 5.59 3.43
N ASP A 141 -12.63 6.32 2.68
CA ASP A 141 -12.77 6.23 1.22
C ASP A 141 -11.49 6.55 0.44
N ALA A 142 -10.54 7.29 1.04
CA ALA A 142 -9.25 7.63 0.44
C ALA A 142 -8.09 6.75 0.92
N LEU A 143 -8.36 5.79 1.80
CA LEU A 143 -7.34 4.94 2.39
C LEU A 143 -7.16 3.64 1.60
N TRP A 144 -5.92 3.30 1.32
CA TRP A 144 -5.53 2.15 0.53
C TRP A 144 -4.47 1.33 1.24
N GLU A 145 -4.72 0.05 1.38
CA GLU A 145 -3.76 -0.92 1.86
C GLU A 145 -2.90 -1.42 0.69
N LEU A 146 -1.59 -1.49 0.89
CA LEU A 146 -0.67 -2.14 -0.04
C LEU A 146 -0.33 -3.54 0.47
N ARG A 147 -0.77 -4.57 -0.26
CA ARG A 147 -0.58 -5.98 0.08
C ARG A 147 0.52 -6.60 -0.79
N PRO A 148 1.70 -6.87 -0.22
CA PRO A 148 2.75 -7.59 -0.96
C PRO A 148 2.24 -8.97 -1.38
N THR A 149 2.54 -9.38 -2.61
CA THR A 149 2.16 -10.71 -3.10
C THR A 149 3.09 -11.81 -2.63
N GLY A 150 4.26 -11.43 -2.10
CA GLY A 150 5.21 -12.35 -1.47
C GLY A 150 6.31 -12.86 -2.39
N ASP A 151 6.35 -12.45 -3.66
CA ASP A 151 7.50 -12.74 -4.53
C ASP A 151 8.62 -11.71 -4.29
N PRO A 152 9.74 -12.08 -3.63
CA PRO A 152 10.83 -11.16 -3.37
C PRO A 152 11.59 -10.74 -4.64
N SER A 153 11.40 -11.44 -5.76
CA SER A 153 12.05 -11.14 -7.02
C SER A 153 11.34 -10.02 -7.78
N PHE A 154 10.07 -9.81 -7.48
CA PHE A 154 9.23 -8.76 -8.05
C PHE A 154 8.50 -8.06 -6.91
N PRO A 155 8.85 -6.81 -6.58
CA PRO A 155 8.16 -6.04 -5.55
C PRO A 155 6.79 -5.57 -6.04
N ASP A 156 5.94 -6.54 -6.37
CA ASP A 156 4.56 -6.33 -6.74
C ASP A 156 3.64 -6.34 -5.52
N PHE A 157 2.53 -5.69 -5.65
CA PHE A 157 1.55 -5.57 -4.61
C PHE A 157 0.14 -5.44 -5.17
N GLN A 158 -0.84 -5.77 -4.35
CA GLN A 158 -2.23 -5.45 -4.60
C GLN A 158 -2.57 -4.13 -3.88
N ILE A 159 -3.48 -3.36 -4.44
CA ILE A 159 -4.01 -2.13 -3.85
C ILE A 159 -5.46 -2.39 -3.46
N SER A 160 -5.74 -2.42 -2.16
CA SER A 160 -7.06 -2.70 -1.59
C SER A 160 -7.62 -1.47 -0.90
N PRO A 161 -8.91 -1.11 -1.09
CA PRO A 161 -9.52 -0.08 -0.25
C PRO A 161 -9.54 -0.52 1.21
N TYR A 162 -9.09 0.34 2.11
CA TYR A 162 -8.98 0.02 3.55
C TYR A 162 -10.30 -0.43 4.19
N ILE A 163 -11.41 0.16 3.76
CA ILE A 163 -12.75 -0.17 4.30
C ILE A 163 -13.38 -1.41 3.65
N PHE A 164 -12.76 -1.96 2.60
CA PHE A 164 -13.34 -3.05 1.80
C PHE A 164 -12.23 -4.03 1.39
N ASN A 165 -11.70 -4.73 2.36
CA ASN A 165 -10.47 -5.51 2.23
C ASN A 165 -10.56 -6.77 1.35
N ASP A 166 -11.76 -7.17 0.91
CA ASP A 166 -11.95 -8.25 -0.07
C ASP A 166 -11.83 -7.78 -1.53
N TRP A 167 -11.72 -6.46 -1.74
CA TRP A 167 -11.67 -5.85 -3.06
C TRP A 167 -10.29 -5.29 -3.35
N CYS A 168 -9.85 -5.43 -4.59
CA CYS A 168 -8.60 -4.86 -5.08
C CYS A 168 -8.84 -4.02 -6.33
N LEU A 169 -7.99 -3.02 -6.54
CA LEU A 169 -7.94 -2.35 -7.83
C LEU A 169 -7.48 -3.34 -8.89
N ALA A 170 -8.19 -3.35 -10.00
CA ALA A 170 -7.92 -4.21 -11.14
C ALA A 170 -7.94 -3.40 -12.44
N ALA A 171 -7.03 -3.73 -13.34
CA ALA A 171 -7.09 -3.25 -14.70
C ALA A 171 -8.23 -3.96 -15.44
N ASN A 172 -9.22 -3.21 -15.89
CA ASN A 172 -10.25 -3.74 -16.77
C ASN A 172 -9.75 -3.69 -18.22
N VAL A 173 -8.98 -4.70 -18.57
CA VAL A 173 -8.32 -4.81 -19.89
C VAL A 173 -9.18 -5.63 -20.86
N ALA A 174 -10.48 -5.42 -20.86
CA ALA A 174 -11.37 -6.14 -21.78
C ALA A 174 -11.00 -5.93 -23.27
N ASP A 175 -10.34 -4.80 -23.58
CA ASP A 175 -9.91 -4.47 -24.93
C ASP A 175 -8.58 -3.69 -24.92
N ASP A 176 -7.77 -3.84 -25.97
CA ASP A 176 -6.49 -3.15 -26.22
C ASP A 176 -6.61 -1.61 -26.37
N ILE A 177 -7.70 -1.03 -25.94
CA ILE A 177 -8.02 0.38 -26.15
C ILE A 177 -7.64 1.18 -24.90
N VAL A 178 -6.77 2.15 -25.08
CA VAL A 178 -6.46 3.20 -24.10
C VAL A 178 -7.40 4.38 -24.35
N PRO A 179 -8.01 4.96 -23.30
CA PRO A 179 -7.81 4.66 -21.89
C PRO A 179 -8.58 3.43 -21.42
N ASN A 180 -7.86 2.51 -20.79
CA ASN A 180 -8.47 1.33 -20.21
C ASN A 180 -9.08 1.63 -18.86
N GLY A 181 -10.18 0.94 -18.56
CA GLY A 181 -10.86 1.08 -17.29
C GLY A 181 -9.98 0.58 -16.14
N LEU A 182 -9.98 1.32 -15.06
CA LEU A 182 -9.52 0.90 -13.75
C LEU A 182 -10.76 0.69 -12.89
N GLY A 183 -10.87 -0.41 -12.19
CA GLY A 183 -12.05 -0.71 -11.38
C GLY A 183 -11.71 -1.57 -10.17
N LEU A 184 -12.74 -1.92 -9.40
CA LEU A 184 -12.62 -2.91 -8.33
C LEU A 184 -12.97 -4.31 -8.83
N ASP A 185 -12.20 -5.30 -8.37
CA ASP A 185 -12.47 -6.73 -8.54
C ASP A 185 -12.08 -7.46 -7.25
N GLY A 186 -12.40 -8.76 -7.14
CA GLY A 186 -11.94 -9.57 -6.02
C GLY A 186 -10.41 -9.65 -5.95
N CYS A 187 -9.85 -9.58 -4.76
CA CYS A 187 -8.40 -9.71 -4.57
C CYS A 187 -7.94 -11.13 -4.96
N ASN A 188 -7.07 -11.24 -5.95
CA ASN A 188 -6.49 -12.51 -6.40
C ASN A 188 -5.02 -12.28 -6.79
N ALA A 189 -4.09 -12.79 -5.97
CA ALA A 189 -2.66 -12.66 -6.23
C ALA A 189 -2.17 -13.42 -7.47
N ASN A 190 -2.98 -14.28 -8.06
CA ASN A 190 -2.68 -14.97 -9.32
C ASN A 190 -3.26 -14.26 -10.55
N ASP A 191 -4.01 -13.18 -10.35
CA ASP A 191 -4.57 -12.38 -11.43
C ASP A 191 -3.73 -11.13 -11.66
N ALA A 192 -2.96 -11.13 -12.74
CA ALA A 192 -2.07 -10.02 -13.09
C ALA A 192 -2.81 -8.67 -13.25
N ARG A 193 -4.13 -8.68 -13.46
CA ARG A 193 -4.94 -7.46 -13.51
C ARG A 193 -4.99 -6.74 -12.17
N THR A 194 -4.84 -7.47 -11.05
CA THR A 194 -4.83 -6.92 -9.68
C THR A 194 -3.43 -6.66 -9.15
N LEU A 195 -2.38 -6.91 -9.94
CA LEU A 195 -0.98 -6.76 -9.55
C LEU A 195 -0.39 -5.45 -10.06
N TRP A 196 0.29 -4.74 -9.18
CA TRP A 196 0.84 -3.41 -9.41
C TRP A 196 2.30 -3.34 -9.01
N ALA A 197 3.06 -2.55 -9.71
CA ALA A 197 4.45 -2.25 -9.37
C ALA A 197 4.69 -0.73 -9.38
N LEU A 198 5.71 -0.29 -8.66
CA LEU A 198 6.17 1.09 -8.73
C LEU A 198 7.01 1.30 -9.98
N TRP A 199 6.72 2.40 -10.67
CA TRP A 199 7.38 2.81 -11.92
C TRP A 199 8.29 4.02 -11.72
#